data_fc2b87dc760b090bd628a375c2045b78
#
_entry.id   fc2b87dc760b090bd628a375c2045b78
#
_cell.length_a   1.000
_cell.length_b   1.000
_cell.length_c   1.000
_cell.angle_alpha   90.00
_cell.angle_beta   90.00
_cell.angle_gamma   90.00
#
_symmetry.space_group_name_H-M   'P 1'
#
loop_
_entity.id
_entity.type
_entity.pdbx_description
1 polymer ?
#
loop_
_entity_poly.entity_id
_entity_poly.type
_entity_poly.pdbx_seq_one_letter_code
_entity_poly.pdbx_strand_id
1 'polypeptide(L)'
;MNKYYEETRIKAIKNFDYVVKVLNSCETLEQIDLVQKWGNYVIRKSFKLEPYFGFRYESKMFILKNIYIDGFTQKIEEKNLSLENAKK
;
A
#
# COMPACT_ATOMS: atom_id res chain seq x y z
N MET A 1 -8.92 2.72 23.87
CA MET A 1 -8.46 2.45 22.49
C MET A 1 -8.46 3.75 21.69
N ASN A 2 -7.44 4.01 20.93
CA ASN A 2 -7.33 5.25 20.19
C ASN A 2 -8.22 5.23 18.93
N LYS A 3 -9.22 6.09 18.92
CA LYS A 3 -10.18 6.19 17.80
C LYS A 3 -9.48 6.53 16.48
N TYR A 4 -8.46 7.39 16.53
CA TYR A 4 -7.72 7.79 15.33
C TYR A 4 -6.93 6.63 14.76
N TYR A 5 -6.41 5.75 15.60
CA TYR A 5 -5.73 4.54 15.15
C TYR A 5 -6.67 3.66 14.35
N GLU A 6 -7.87 3.42 14.86
CA GLU A 6 -8.86 2.60 14.19
C GLU A 6 -9.31 3.21 12.86
N GLU A 7 -9.57 4.51 12.84
CA GLU A 7 -9.99 5.20 11.62
C GLU A 7 -8.89 5.16 10.58
N THR A 8 -7.63 5.40 10.98
CA THR A 8 -6.49 5.35 10.08
C THR A 8 -6.31 3.95 9.51
N ARG A 9 -6.42 2.94 10.37
CA ARG A 9 -6.27 1.54 9.95
C ARG A 9 -7.34 1.16 8.92
N ILE A 10 -8.58 1.53 9.17
CA ILE A 10 -9.69 1.21 8.26
C ILE A 10 -9.48 1.90 6.90
N LYS A 11 -9.09 3.18 6.94
CA LYS A 11 -8.82 3.94 5.72
C LYS A 11 -7.64 3.33 4.93
N ALA A 12 -6.60 2.93 5.63
CA ALA A 12 -5.43 2.33 5.02
C ALA A 12 -5.77 1.00 4.35
N ILE A 13 -6.60 0.17 4.99
CA ILE A 13 -7.06 -1.10 4.42
C ILE A 13 -7.84 -0.85 3.13
N LYS A 14 -8.77 0.10 3.14
CA LYS A 14 -9.58 0.43 1.96
C LYS A 14 -8.70 0.93 0.82
N ASN A 15 -7.74 1.80 1.12
CA ASN A 15 -6.84 2.33 0.10
C ASN A 15 -5.93 1.25 -0.44
N PHE A 16 -5.43 0.37 0.42
CA PHE A 16 -4.59 -0.76 0.02
C PHE A 16 -5.36 -1.70 -0.92
N ASP A 17 -6.59 -2.05 -0.56
CA ASP A 17 -7.43 -2.91 -1.40
C ASP A 17 -7.66 -2.27 -2.78
N TYR A 18 -7.89 -0.96 -2.81
CA TYR A 18 -8.08 -0.24 -4.07
C TYR A 18 -6.81 -0.27 -4.92
N VAL A 19 -5.66 0.00 -4.31
CA VAL A 19 -4.37 -0.02 -5.01
C VAL A 19 -4.09 -1.41 -5.60
N VAL A 20 -4.35 -2.46 -4.83
CA VAL A 20 -4.15 -3.84 -5.30
C VAL A 20 -5.10 -4.16 -6.45
N LYS A 21 -6.33 -3.68 -6.37
CA LYS A 21 -7.30 -3.88 -7.45
C LYS A 21 -6.84 -3.22 -8.75
N VAL A 22 -6.30 -2.01 -8.66
CA VAL A 22 -5.74 -1.32 -9.83
C VAL A 22 -4.54 -2.08 -10.36
N LEU A 23 -3.66 -2.55 -9.48
CA LEU A 23 -2.49 -3.36 -9.88
C LEU A 23 -2.93 -4.61 -10.65
N ASN A 24 -3.96 -5.31 -10.17
CA ASN A 24 -4.44 -6.52 -10.81
C ASN A 24 -5.03 -6.26 -12.19
N SER A 25 -5.47 -5.03 -12.46
CA SER A 25 -6.00 -4.66 -13.77
C SER A 25 -4.92 -4.29 -14.80
N CYS A 26 -3.65 -4.18 -14.37
CA CYS A 26 -2.55 -3.83 -15.26
C CYS A 26 -2.27 -4.95 -16.26
N GLU A 27 -2.00 -4.56 -17.50
CA GLU A 27 -1.71 -5.52 -18.58
C GLU A 27 -0.28 -5.40 -19.10
N THR A 28 0.44 -4.34 -18.76
CA THR A 28 1.81 -4.11 -19.21
C THR A 28 2.73 -3.78 -18.05
N LEU A 29 4.04 -4.02 -18.24
CA LEU A 29 5.05 -3.68 -17.24
C LEU A 29 5.11 -2.18 -16.98
N GLU A 30 4.87 -1.38 -18.01
CA GLU A 30 4.85 0.08 -17.88
C GLU A 30 3.71 0.54 -16.96
N GLN A 31 2.54 -0.07 -17.11
CA GLN A 31 1.40 0.23 -16.23
C GLN A 31 1.71 -0.14 -14.79
N ILE A 32 2.38 -1.28 -14.58
CA ILE A 32 2.76 -1.71 -13.24
C ILE A 32 3.72 -0.71 -12.60
N ASP A 33 4.69 -0.20 -13.36
CA ASP A 33 5.63 0.79 -12.85
C ASP A 33 4.92 2.06 -12.38
N LEU A 34 3.96 2.53 -13.17
CA LEU A 34 3.16 3.70 -12.80
C LEU A 34 2.32 3.43 -11.55
N VAL A 35 1.69 2.27 -11.48
CA VAL A 35 0.87 1.89 -10.33
C VAL A 35 1.74 1.74 -9.08
N GLN A 36 2.97 1.23 -9.23
CA GLN A 36 3.88 1.12 -8.10
C GLN A 36 4.17 2.48 -7.47
N LYS A 37 4.49 3.47 -8.28
CA LYS A 37 4.79 4.82 -7.81
C LYS A 37 3.56 5.45 -7.16
N TRP A 38 2.43 5.38 -7.83
CA TRP A 38 1.16 5.92 -7.31
C TRP A 38 0.72 5.19 -6.05
N GLY A 39 0.78 3.86 -6.07
CA GLY A 39 0.33 3.04 -4.95
C GLY A 39 1.18 3.26 -3.70
N ASN A 40 2.50 3.35 -3.85
CA ASN A 40 3.37 3.68 -2.72
C ASN A 40 3.00 5.03 -2.12
N TYR A 41 2.72 6.02 -2.96
CA TYR A 41 2.28 7.33 -2.49
C TYR A 41 0.96 7.23 -1.72
N VAL A 42 -0.02 6.51 -2.26
CA VAL A 42 -1.33 6.35 -1.62
C VAL A 42 -1.20 5.65 -0.27
N ILE A 43 -0.41 4.57 -0.21
CA ILE A 43 -0.21 3.82 1.03
C ILE A 43 0.46 4.72 2.08
N ARG A 44 1.53 5.41 1.71
CA ARG A 44 2.26 6.28 2.65
C ARG A 44 1.37 7.41 3.16
N LYS A 45 0.56 7.98 2.27
CA LYS A 45 -0.35 9.07 2.65
C LYS A 45 -1.45 8.60 3.59
N SER A 46 -1.87 7.34 3.48
CA SER A 46 -2.89 6.77 4.37
C SER A 46 -2.44 6.71 5.83
N PHE A 47 -1.13 6.69 6.06
CA PHE A 47 -0.55 6.63 7.40
C PHE A 47 0.06 7.97 7.83
N LYS A 48 -0.43 9.08 7.27
CA LYS A 48 0.02 10.41 7.64
C LYS A 48 -0.30 10.66 9.12
N LEU A 49 0.74 11.06 9.87
CA LEU A 49 0.62 11.27 11.30
C LEU A 49 0.28 12.73 11.60
N GLU A 50 -0.63 12.91 12.55
CA GLU A 50 -0.90 14.23 13.08
C GLU A 50 0.11 14.54 14.19
N PRO A 51 0.55 15.79 14.31
CA PRO A 51 1.60 16.14 15.28
C PRO A 51 1.20 15.99 16.74
N TYR A 52 -0.07 15.72 17.02
CA TYR A 52 -0.59 15.61 18.38
C TYR A 52 -0.53 14.20 18.94
N PHE A 53 -0.18 13.21 18.12
CA PHE A 53 -0.20 11.82 18.56
C PHE A 53 1.12 11.45 19.21
N GLY A 54 1.04 10.63 20.26
CA GLY A 54 2.20 10.22 21.01
C GLY A 54 3.05 9.20 20.28
N PHE A 55 4.23 8.97 20.84
CA PHE A 55 5.24 8.07 20.27
C PHE A 55 4.68 6.67 20.02
N ARG A 56 3.83 6.15 20.90
CA ARG A 56 3.26 4.81 20.72
C ARG A 56 2.41 4.70 19.47
N TYR A 57 1.63 5.75 19.20
CA TYR A 57 0.81 5.79 17.99
C TYR A 57 1.68 5.81 16.75
N GLU A 58 2.69 6.67 16.76
CA GLU A 58 3.61 6.79 15.62
C GLU A 58 4.33 5.48 15.34
N SER A 59 4.78 4.78 16.38
CA SER A 59 5.45 3.48 16.22
C SER A 59 4.55 2.44 15.59
N LYS A 60 3.29 2.35 16.06
CA LYS A 60 2.32 1.41 15.50
C LYS A 60 2.01 1.73 14.03
N MET A 61 1.84 3.00 13.70
CA MET A 61 1.55 3.43 12.33
C MET A 61 2.74 3.16 11.42
N PHE A 62 3.95 3.39 11.91
CA PHE A 62 5.17 3.12 11.14
C PHE A 62 5.28 1.63 10.80
N ILE A 63 5.03 0.77 11.76
CA ILE A 63 5.07 -0.69 11.56
C ILE A 63 4.02 -1.12 10.54
N LEU A 64 2.78 -0.65 10.70
CA LEU A 64 1.69 -0.97 9.76
C LEU A 64 1.99 -0.47 8.36
N LYS A 65 2.49 0.76 8.24
CA LYS A 65 2.86 1.32 6.95
C LYS A 65 3.86 0.42 6.23
N ASN A 66 4.89 -0.02 6.93
CA ASN A 66 5.92 -0.87 6.34
C ASN A 66 5.36 -2.23 5.96
N ILE A 67 4.46 -2.81 6.75
CA ILE A 67 3.81 -4.07 6.43
C ILE A 67 3.02 -3.95 5.11
N TYR A 68 2.26 -2.87 4.93
CA TYR A 68 1.49 -2.67 3.72
C TYR A 68 2.38 -2.38 2.51
N ILE A 69 3.45 -1.60 2.68
CA ILE A 69 4.39 -1.32 1.60
C ILE A 69 5.08 -2.61 1.16
N ASP A 70 5.53 -3.44 2.10
CA ASP A 70 6.17 -4.72 1.79
C ASP A 70 5.19 -5.66 1.09
N GLY A 71 3.95 -5.72 1.56
CA GLY A 71 2.90 -6.53 0.94
C GLY A 71 2.61 -6.08 -0.48
N PHE A 72 2.58 -4.77 -0.71
CA PHE A 72 2.36 -4.22 -2.05
C PHE A 72 3.52 -4.56 -2.97
N THR A 73 4.76 -4.40 -2.50
CA THR A 73 5.96 -4.75 -3.27
C THR A 73 5.91 -6.22 -3.69
N GLN A 74 5.53 -7.11 -2.78
CA GLN A 74 5.41 -8.53 -3.07
C GLN A 74 4.37 -8.78 -4.16
N LYS A 75 3.22 -8.12 -4.09
CA LYS A 75 2.18 -8.26 -5.10
C LYS A 75 2.62 -7.73 -6.46
N ILE A 76 3.43 -6.67 -6.47
CA ILE A 76 4.01 -6.14 -7.71
C ILE A 76 4.94 -7.18 -8.34
N GLU A 77 5.79 -7.82 -7.54
CA GLU A 77 6.69 -8.87 -8.02
C GLU A 77 5.91 -10.04 -8.60
N GLU A 78 4.86 -10.48 -7.92
CA GLU A 78 3.98 -11.55 -8.40
C GLU A 78 3.33 -11.18 -9.72
N LYS A 79 2.85 -9.94 -9.86
CA LYS A 79 2.21 -9.47 -11.08
C LYS A 79 3.20 -9.39 -12.24
N ASN A 80 4.43 -8.90 -11.98
CA ASN A 80 5.48 -8.86 -12.98
C ASN A 80 5.79 -10.26 -13.53
N LEU A 81 5.93 -11.24 -12.62
CA LEU A 81 6.19 -12.63 -13.02
C LEU A 81 5.05 -13.19 -13.84
N SER A 82 3.81 -12.88 -13.44
CA SER A 82 2.62 -13.34 -14.18
C SER A 82 2.63 -12.81 -15.62
N LEU A 83 2.95 -11.53 -15.82
CA LEU A 83 2.99 -10.93 -17.15
C LEU A 83 4.15 -11.47 -17.97
N GLU A 84 5.31 -11.67 -17.35
CA GLU A 84 6.46 -12.26 -18.05
C GLU A 84 6.16 -13.67 -18.50
N ASN A 85 5.52 -14.48 -17.65
CA ASN A 85 5.14 -15.86 -18.01
C ASN A 85 4.09 -15.89 -19.12
N ALA A 86 3.18 -14.90 -19.13
CA ALA A 86 2.14 -14.85 -20.18
C ALA A 86 2.70 -14.54 -21.55
N LYS A 87 3.91 -13.94 -21.62
CA LYS A 87 4.57 -13.62 -22.90
C LYS A 87 5.31 -14.82 -23.51
N LYS A 88 5.50 -15.86 -22.71
CA LYS A 88 6.12 -17.10 -23.18
C LYS A 88 5.06 -18.01 -23.79
#